data_6416315510b410409edcd1ddd7424109
#
_entry.id   6416315510b410409edcd1ddd7424109
#
_cell.length_a   1.000
_cell.length_b   1.000
_cell.length_c   1.000
_cell.angle_alpha   90.00
_cell.angle_beta   90.00
_cell.angle_gamma   90.00
#
_symmetry.space_group_name_H-M   'P 1'
#
loop_
_entity.id
_entity.type
_entity.pdbx_description
1 polymer ?
#
loop_
_entity_poly.entity_id
_entity_poly.type
_entity_poly.pdbx_seq_one_letter_code
_entity_poly.pdbx_strand_id
1 'polypeptide(L)'
;LLLYPQRNHRLLVGFHGAEERKTYKAPKFQFVRSFRTRAESLLFVSDSTLLQSEAINIGWSAGNKDTPLAALLSRMVRMAGVAVGATETVLAGHSAGGFSAILVGSQVPNSHAISMNGQSVVLRYQPWTVRNLREAAFPECSSVEEMGELYQARLDLRVALKDRLPSTSFTLFANRADQSSFGTLPHFPLLAEAFGLDGHDGGRTTSGDAFVACEWGDGTSSGHALPGTILPFIELALGEEPRMHINHDVDPRWLREVALPV
;
A
#
# COMPACT_ATOMS: atom_id res chain seq x y z
N LEU A 1 10.78 -2.67 -12.24
CA LEU A 1 11.42 -2.06 -11.08
C LEU A 1 12.38 -0.97 -11.50
N LEU A 2 12.50 0.09 -10.70
CA LEU A 2 13.44 1.19 -10.91
C LEU A 2 14.18 1.45 -9.59
N LEU A 3 15.50 1.22 -9.55
CA LEU A 3 16.34 1.35 -8.36
C LEU A 3 17.25 2.57 -8.47
N TYR A 4 17.25 3.40 -7.42
CA TYR A 4 18.19 4.51 -7.21
C TYR A 4 19.01 4.22 -5.94
N PRO A 5 20.23 3.70 -6.04
CA PRO A 5 21.06 3.41 -4.88
C PRO A 5 21.59 4.71 -4.26
N GLN A 6 21.58 4.73 -2.92
CA GLN A 6 22.18 5.79 -2.12
C GLN A 6 22.93 5.14 -0.94
N ARG A 7 23.82 5.89 -0.27
CA ARG A 7 24.53 5.43 0.91
C ARG A 7 23.69 5.65 2.16
N ASN A 8 22.74 4.74 2.40
CA ASN A 8 21.86 4.77 3.57
C ASN A 8 21.56 3.34 4.01
N HIS A 9 21.30 3.14 5.30
CA HIS A 9 20.94 1.83 5.86
C HIS A 9 19.49 1.40 5.54
N ARG A 10 18.70 2.27 4.90
CA ARG A 10 17.29 2.03 4.59
C ARG A 10 17.00 2.02 3.08
N LEU A 11 16.16 1.07 2.67
CA LEU A 11 15.55 1.04 1.33
C LEU A 11 14.10 1.52 1.42
N LEU A 12 13.74 2.56 0.69
CA LEU A 12 12.37 3.04 0.55
C LEU A 12 11.76 2.55 -0.77
N VAL A 13 10.64 1.82 -0.67
CA VAL A 13 9.97 1.18 -1.81
C VAL A 13 8.62 1.83 -2.07
N GLY A 14 8.38 2.30 -3.31
CA GLY A 14 7.11 2.94 -3.71
C GLY A 14 6.25 2.04 -4.58
N PHE A 15 4.97 1.90 -4.22
CA PHE A 15 3.94 1.18 -4.99
C PHE A 15 2.90 2.16 -5.52
N HIS A 16 2.49 1.99 -6.78
CA HIS A 16 1.43 2.81 -7.37
C HIS A 16 0.03 2.24 -7.11
N GLY A 17 -0.97 3.13 -7.14
CA GLY A 17 -2.38 2.78 -7.05
C GLY A 17 -3.02 2.44 -8.39
N ALA A 18 -4.34 2.67 -8.50
CA ALA A 18 -5.08 2.50 -9.74
C ALA A 18 -4.62 3.48 -10.83
N GLU A 19 -4.78 3.08 -12.09
CA GLU A 19 -4.34 3.85 -13.25
C GLU A 19 -5.42 3.97 -14.31
N GLU A 20 -5.53 5.16 -14.89
CA GLU A 20 -6.38 5.37 -16.05
C GLU A 20 -5.70 4.84 -17.32
N ARG A 21 -6.15 3.69 -17.82
CA ARG A 21 -5.53 2.98 -18.95
C ARG A 21 -5.51 3.76 -20.25
N LYS A 22 -6.41 4.72 -20.46
CA LYS A 22 -6.44 5.54 -21.66
C LYS A 22 -5.24 6.49 -21.77
N THR A 23 -4.72 6.93 -20.62
CA THR A 23 -3.63 7.91 -20.53
C THR A 23 -2.30 7.27 -20.14
N TYR A 24 -2.32 5.97 -19.78
CA TYR A 24 -1.19 5.31 -19.17
C TYR A 24 -0.65 4.11 -19.97
N LYS A 25 0.68 4.06 -20.10
CA LYS A 25 1.43 2.89 -20.60
C LYS A 25 2.37 2.37 -19.53
N ALA A 26 2.37 1.03 -19.31
CA ALA A 26 3.33 0.39 -18.41
C ALA A 26 4.78 0.51 -18.91
N PRO A 27 5.79 0.59 -18.02
CA PRO A 27 5.70 0.60 -16.56
C PRO A 27 5.39 1.99 -15.99
N LYS A 28 4.64 2.06 -14.86
CA LYS A 28 4.44 3.28 -14.11
C LYS A 28 5.14 3.23 -12.76
N PHE A 29 5.70 4.37 -12.37
CA PHE A 29 6.35 4.56 -11.09
C PHE A 29 5.76 5.80 -10.40
N GLN A 30 5.05 5.59 -9.31
CA GLN A 30 4.47 6.65 -8.50
C GLN A 30 5.47 7.11 -7.43
N PHE A 31 5.30 8.34 -6.93
CA PHE A 31 6.11 8.94 -5.86
C PHE A 31 7.57 9.24 -6.18
N VAL A 32 8.02 9.06 -7.41
CA VAL A 32 9.42 9.31 -7.80
C VAL A 32 9.87 10.72 -7.40
N ARG A 33 9.04 11.74 -7.67
CA ARG A 33 9.35 13.14 -7.33
C ARG A 33 9.48 13.34 -5.82
N SER A 34 8.53 12.80 -5.04
CA SER A 34 8.52 12.95 -3.58
C SER A 34 9.70 12.20 -2.95
N PHE A 35 9.90 10.94 -3.31
CA PHE A 35 10.95 10.11 -2.70
C PHE A 35 12.36 10.59 -3.02
N ARG A 36 12.61 11.22 -4.17
CA ARG A 36 13.93 11.76 -4.52
C ARG A 36 14.41 12.89 -3.60
N THR A 37 13.57 13.42 -2.75
CA THR A 37 13.97 14.39 -1.72
C THR A 37 14.48 13.73 -0.44
N ARG A 38 14.39 12.40 -0.35
CA ARG A 38 14.84 11.61 0.80
C ARG A 38 16.26 11.06 0.56
N ALA A 39 16.93 10.68 1.66
CA ALA A 39 18.30 10.20 1.62
C ALA A 39 18.42 8.66 1.50
N GLU A 40 17.33 7.93 1.57
CA GLU A 40 17.29 6.48 1.44
C GLU A 40 17.59 6.01 0.01
N SER A 41 18.09 4.77 -0.13
CA SER A 41 18.03 4.07 -1.41
C SER A 41 16.56 3.90 -1.83
N LEU A 42 16.23 4.11 -3.11
CA LEU A 42 14.85 4.14 -3.57
C LEU A 42 14.58 3.00 -4.55
N LEU A 43 13.47 2.29 -4.36
CA LEU A 43 12.98 1.30 -5.31
C LEU A 43 11.52 1.63 -5.67
N PHE A 44 11.24 1.73 -6.95
CA PHE A 44 9.88 1.94 -7.46
C PHE A 44 9.38 0.67 -8.14
N VAL A 45 8.17 0.27 -7.79
CA VAL A 45 7.53 -0.96 -8.26
C VAL A 45 6.38 -0.59 -9.20
N SER A 46 6.37 -1.21 -10.37
CA SER A 46 5.22 -1.20 -11.28
C SER A 46 4.51 -2.55 -11.21
N ASP A 47 3.21 -2.53 -11.02
CA ASP A 47 2.38 -3.73 -10.91
C ASP A 47 2.19 -4.39 -12.29
N SER A 48 2.87 -5.50 -12.52
CA SER A 48 2.77 -6.24 -13.79
C SER A 48 1.47 -7.05 -13.94
N THR A 49 0.61 -7.13 -12.91
CA THR A 49 -0.76 -7.64 -13.07
C THR A 49 -1.51 -6.87 -14.16
N LEU A 50 -1.24 -5.56 -14.27
CA LEU A 50 -1.84 -4.69 -15.29
C LEU A 50 -1.50 -5.09 -16.73
N LEU A 51 -0.46 -5.89 -16.95
CA LEU A 51 -0.06 -6.36 -18.29
C LEU A 51 -0.91 -7.52 -18.79
N GLN A 52 -1.75 -8.13 -17.94
CA GLN A 52 -2.62 -9.25 -18.34
C GLN A 52 -3.73 -8.78 -19.31
N SER A 53 -4.22 -7.55 -19.15
CA SER A 53 -5.22 -6.96 -20.04
C SER A 53 -5.30 -5.44 -19.90
N GLU A 54 -5.68 -4.74 -20.97
CA GLU A 54 -6.01 -3.31 -20.92
C GLU A 54 -7.29 -3.02 -20.13
N ALA A 55 -8.13 -4.01 -19.89
CA ALA A 55 -9.32 -3.89 -19.06
C ALA A 55 -9.01 -3.77 -17.56
N ILE A 56 -7.79 -4.16 -17.13
CA ILE A 56 -7.35 -4.03 -15.72
C ILE A 56 -6.74 -2.65 -15.51
N ASN A 57 -7.33 -1.85 -14.65
CA ASN A 57 -6.81 -0.54 -14.24
C ASN A 57 -6.19 -0.56 -12.83
N ILE A 58 -6.34 -1.68 -12.10
CA ILE A 58 -5.87 -1.88 -10.74
C ILE A 58 -5.57 -3.37 -10.53
N GLY A 59 -4.40 -3.72 -10.01
CA GLY A 59 -3.93 -5.11 -9.97
C GLY A 59 -3.57 -5.63 -8.57
N TRP A 60 -3.41 -4.74 -7.55
CA TRP A 60 -3.07 -5.11 -6.16
C TRP A 60 -1.85 -6.03 -6.01
N SER A 61 -0.97 -6.07 -7.01
CA SER A 61 0.15 -7.03 -7.07
C SER A 61 -0.30 -8.51 -6.98
N ALA A 62 -1.53 -8.81 -7.36
CA ALA A 62 -2.09 -10.17 -7.30
C ALA A 62 -1.38 -11.13 -8.25
N GLY A 63 -0.85 -10.61 -9.38
CA GLY A 63 -0.26 -11.44 -10.44
C GLY A 63 -1.31 -12.11 -11.31
N ASN A 64 -1.07 -13.38 -11.63
CA ASN A 64 -2.01 -14.23 -12.34
C ASN A 64 -2.00 -15.66 -11.76
N LYS A 65 -2.77 -16.58 -12.37
CA LYS A 65 -2.86 -17.96 -11.88
C LYS A 65 -1.50 -18.64 -11.68
N ASP A 66 -0.52 -18.38 -12.57
CA ASP A 66 0.78 -19.03 -12.58
C ASP A 66 1.84 -18.27 -11.77
N THR A 67 1.65 -16.95 -11.58
CA THR A 67 2.66 -16.08 -10.99
C THR A 67 2.10 -15.33 -9.78
N PRO A 68 2.45 -15.73 -8.55
CA PRO A 68 2.15 -14.97 -7.33
C PRO A 68 3.03 -13.72 -7.26
N LEU A 69 2.61 -12.62 -7.89
CA LEU A 69 3.44 -11.43 -8.08
C LEU A 69 3.94 -10.84 -6.77
N ALA A 70 3.13 -10.76 -5.73
CA ALA A 70 3.56 -10.22 -4.43
C ALA A 70 4.75 -11.00 -3.84
N ALA A 71 4.74 -12.33 -3.92
CA ALA A 71 5.85 -13.17 -3.46
C ALA A 71 7.12 -12.94 -4.31
N LEU A 72 6.97 -12.78 -5.63
CA LEU A 72 8.09 -12.44 -6.51
C LEU A 72 8.65 -11.05 -6.16
N LEU A 73 7.79 -10.05 -5.98
CA LEU A 73 8.18 -8.69 -5.58
C LEU A 73 8.89 -8.68 -4.22
N SER A 74 8.42 -9.46 -3.24
CA SER A 74 9.08 -9.58 -1.93
C SER A 74 10.52 -10.08 -2.07
N ARG A 75 10.75 -11.07 -2.93
CA ARG A 75 12.11 -11.55 -3.25
C ARG A 75 12.96 -10.47 -3.91
N MET A 76 12.40 -9.74 -4.88
CA MET A 76 13.11 -8.66 -5.59
C MET A 76 13.44 -7.49 -4.67
N VAL A 77 12.53 -7.12 -3.76
CA VAL A 77 12.77 -6.08 -2.73
C VAL A 77 13.92 -6.49 -1.81
N ARG A 78 13.94 -7.75 -1.33
CA ARG A 78 15.05 -8.27 -0.52
C ARG A 78 16.38 -8.23 -1.28
N MET A 79 16.39 -8.66 -2.54
CA MET A 79 17.60 -8.59 -3.37
C MET A 79 18.08 -7.16 -3.57
N ALA A 80 17.18 -6.22 -3.80
CA ALA A 80 17.52 -4.80 -3.90
C ALA A 80 18.09 -4.26 -2.59
N GLY A 81 17.48 -4.62 -1.43
CA GLY A 81 18.01 -4.27 -0.11
C GLY A 81 19.43 -4.74 0.09
N VAL A 82 19.70 -6.01 -0.20
CA VAL A 82 21.08 -6.57 -0.13
C VAL A 82 22.04 -5.82 -1.05
N ALA A 83 21.62 -5.54 -2.29
CA ALA A 83 22.47 -4.87 -3.27
C ALA A 83 22.87 -3.44 -2.89
N VAL A 84 22.03 -2.74 -2.11
CA VAL A 84 22.31 -1.38 -1.61
C VAL A 84 22.82 -1.35 -0.17
N GLY A 85 22.97 -2.52 0.49
CA GLY A 85 23.43 -2.63 1.88
C GLY A 85 22.39 -2.15 2.90
N ALA A 86 21.11 -2.16 2.57
CA ALA A 86 20.06 -1.76 3.49
C ALA A 86 19.81 -2.83 4.57
N THR A 87 19.67 -2.39 5.81
CA THR A 87 19.30 -3.23 6.96
C THR A 87 17.82 -3.11 7.33
N GLU A 88 17.17 -2.06 6.86
CA GLU A 88 15.74 -1.79 7.03
C GLU A 88 15.08 -1.52 5.67
N THR A 89 13.83 -1.92 5.54
CA THR A 89 13.03 -1.65 4.33
C THR A 89 11.71 -0.98 4.72
N VAL A 90 11.43 0.15 4.09
CA VAL A 90 10.13 0.85 4.21
C VAL A 90 9.39 0.73 2.89
N LEU A 91 8.16 0.21 2.92
CA LEU A 91 7.33 0.05 1.74
C LEU A 91 6.14 0.99 1.85
N ALA A 92 5.88 1.82 0.86
CA ALA A 92 4.81 2.80 0.95
C ALA A 92 3.94 2.83 -0.30
N GLY A 93 2.64 3.00 -0.12
CA GLY A 93 1.69 3.08 -1.21
C GLY A 93 0.34 3.67 -0.80
N HIS A 94 -0.40 4.13 -1.80
CA HIS A 94 -1.74 4.68 -1.65
C HIS A 94 -2.75 3.77 -2.35
N SER A 95 -3.95 3.63 -1.79
CA SER A 95 -5.02 2.82 -2.40
C SER A 95 -4.55 1.37 -2.64
N ALA A 96 -4.64 0.85 -3.85
CA ALA A 96 -4.11 -0.47 -4.20
C ALA A 96 -2.59 -0.60 -3.98
N GLY A 97 -1.84 0.50 -4.11
CA GLY A 97 -0.43 0.53 -3.74
C GLY A 97 -0.21 0.32 -2.24
N GLY A 98 -1.13 0.81 -1.40
CA GLY A 98 -1.13 0.57 0.05
C GLY A 98 -1.38 -0.89 0.40
N PHE A 99 -2.33 -1.53 -0.27
CA PHE A 99 -2.54 -2.98 -0.18
C PHE A 99 -1.26 -3.74 -0.56
N SER A 100 -0.67 -3.40 -1.72
CA SER A 100 0.55 -4.04 -2.22
C SER A 100 1.73 -3.85 -1.27
N ALA A 101 1.88 -2.65 -0.68
CA ALA A 101 2.96 -2.36 0.28
C ALA A 101 2.87 -3.28 1.51
N ILE A 102 1.67 -3.45 2.10
CA ILE A 102 1.47 -4.36 3.23
C ILE A 102 1.68 -5.81 2.81
N LEU A 103 1.07 -6.25 1.70
CA LEU A 103 1.16 -7.63 1.22
C LEU A 103 2.62 -8.05 0.93
N VAL A 104 3.35 -7.22 0.20
CA VAL A 104 4.77 -7.47 -0.13
C VAL A 104 5.65 -7.35 1.11
N GLY A 105 5.44 -6.30 1.93
CA GLY A 105 6.20 -6.02 3.14
C GLY A 105 6.10 -7.14 4.17
N SER A 106 4.93 -7.80 4.29
CA SER A 106 4.73 -8.92 5.23
C SER A 106 5.72 -10.07 5.06
N GLN A 107 6.39 -10.16 3.90
CA GLN A 107 7.36 -11.19 3.54
C GLN A 107 8.79 -10.66 3.36
N VAL A 108 9.05 -9.40 3.74
CA VAL A 108 10.38 -8.79 3.69
C VAL A 108 10.89 -8.60 5.11
N PRO A 109 12.00 -9.25 5.52
CA PRO A 109 12.52 -9.11 6.89
C PRO A 109 12.89 -7.67 7.22
N ASN A 110 12.70 -7.26 8.47
CA ASN A 110 12.99 -5.92 8.98
C ASN A 110 12.34 -4.82 8.14
N SER A 111 11.05 -5.03 7.83
CA SER A 111 10.28 -4.08 7.04
C SER A 111 9.17 -3.40 7.82
N HIS A 112 8.87 -2.17 7.42
CA HIS A 112 7.69 -1.43 7.84
C HIS A 112 6.89 -0.99 6.61
N ALA A 113 5.64 -1.44 6.50
CA ALA A 113 4.76 -1.05 5.39
C ALA A 113 3.87 0.13 5.78
N ILE A 114 3.73 1.11 4.89
CA ILE A 114 2.92 2.32 5.11
C ILE A 114 1.85 2.37 4.03
N SER A 115 0.62 2.26 4.45
CA SER A 115 -0.56 2.28 3.57
C SER A 115 -1.39 3.52 3.83
N MET A 116 -1.71 4.30 2.81
CA MET A 116 -2.63 5.42 2.88
C MET A 116 -3.89 5.09 2.07
N ASN A 117 -5.05 5.15 2.70
CA ASN A 117 -6.35 4.77 2.11
C ASN A 117 -6.31 3.43 1.37
N GLY A 118 -5.51 2.47 1.89
CA GLY A 118 -5.35 1.16 1.26
C GLY A 118 -6.57 0.28 1.44
N GLN A 119 -6.88 -0.53 0.41
CA GLN A 119 -7.82 -1.63 0.55
C GLN A 119 -7.22 -2.71 1.45
N SER A 120 -8.09 -3.51 2.08
CA SER A 120 -7.69 -4.69 2.87
C SER A 120 -8.17 -6.00 2.25
N VAL A 121 -9.29 -5.96 1.51
CA VAL A 121 -9.93 -7.12 0.87
C VAL A 121 -10.30 -6.76 -0.55
N VAL A 122 -9.62 -7.32 -1.54
CA VAL A 122 -9.83 -7.01 -2.96
C VAL A 122 -11.28 -7.26 -3.39
N LEU A 123 -11.90 -8.35 -2.92
CA LEU A 123 -13.26 -8.70 -3.27
C LEU A 123 -14.33 -7.71 -2.76
N ARG A 124 -13.96 -6.83 -1.84
CA ARG A 124 -14.82 -5.75 -1.31
C ARG A 124 -14.71 -4.45 -2.11
N TYR A 125 -13.85 -4.43 -3.12
CA TYR A 125 -13.73 -3.29 -4.02
C TYR A 125 -14.84 -3.31 -5.10
N GLN A 126 -14.80 -2.35 -6.01
CA GLN A 126 -15.77 -2.17 -7.09
C GLN A 126 -16.00 -3.47 -7.90
N PRO A 127 -17.22 -4.01 -7.98
CA PRO A 127 -17.48 -5.33 -8.55
C PRO A 127 -16.98 -5.51 -9.98
N TRP A 128 -17.09 -4.47 -10.82
CA TRP A 128 -16.61 -4.54 -12.21
C TRP A 128 -15.08 -4.60 -12.30
N THR A 129 -14.36 -3.91 -11.41
CA THR A 129 -12.90 -3.93 -11.35
C THR A 129 -12.40 -5.31 -10.92
N VAL A 130 -13.03 -5.90 -9.91
CA VAL A 130 -12.71 -7.26 -9.42
C VAL A 130 -13.03 -8.30 -10.49
N ARG A 131 -14.16 -8.15 -11.21
CA ARG A 131 -14.51 -9.02 -12.33
C ARG A 131 -13.46 -8.95 -13.45
N ASN A 132 -13.04 -7.75 -13.85
CA ASN A 132 -11.99 -7.58 -14.87
C ASN A 132 -10.68 -8.25 -14.45
N LEU A 133 -10.29 -8.14 -13.17
CA LEU A 133 -9.13 -8.84 -12.63
C LEU A 133 -9.30 -10.36 -12.78
N ARG A 134 -10.44 -10.92 -12.35
CA ARG A 134 -10.72 -12.34 -12.48
C ARG A 134 -10.63 -12.81 -13.94
N GLU A 135 -11.32 -12.11 -14.85
CA GLU A 135 -11.38 -12.50 -16.25
C GLU A 135 -10.02 -12.51 -16.95
N ALA A 136 -9.16 -11.55 -16.60
CA ALA A 136 -7.89 -11.38 -17.28
C ALA A 136 -6.72 -12.13 -16.60
N ALA A 137 -6.70 -12.20 -15.27
CA ALA A 137 -5.57 -12.73 -14.52
C ALA A 137 -5.82 -14.16 -13.95
N PHE A 138 -7.11 -14.51 -13.75
CA PHE A 138 -7.54 -15.79 -13.17
C PHE A 138 -8.68 -16.42 -13.99
N PRO A 139 -8.48 -16.62 -15.31
CA PRO A 139 -9.55 -17.08 -16.21
C PRO A 139 -10.07 -18.48 -15.91
N GLU A 140 -9.30 -19.29 -15.17
CA GLU A 140 -9.70 -20.63 -14.70
C GLU A 140 -10.80 -20.57 -13.62
N CYS A 141 -10.95 -19.46 -12.92
CA CYS A 141 -12.01 -19.29 -11.92
C CYS A 141 -13.34 -18.98 -12.63
N SER A 142 -14.38 -19.73 -12.33
CA SER A 142 -15.71 -19.51 -12.89
C SER A 142 -16.41 -18.27 -12.33
N SER A 143 -16.04 -17.87 -11.12
CA SER A 143 -16.62 -16.71 -10.42
C SER A 143 -15.57 -15.93 -9.62
N VAL A 144 -15.96 -14.72 -9.16
CA VAL A 144 -15.15 -13.88 -8.26
C VAL A 144 -15.01 -14.56 -6.90
N GLU A 145 -16.03 -15.25 -6.44
CA GLU A 145 -16.05 -15.98 -5.17
C GLU A 145 -15.01 -17.12 -5.22
N GLU A 146 -14.99 -17.92 -6.28
CA GLU A 146 -14.03 -18.98 -6.49
C GLU A 146 -12.59 -18.43 -6.54
N MET A 147 -12.36 -17.32 -7.24
CA MET A 147 -11.07 -16.63 -7.22
C MET A 147 -10.69 -16.23 -5.78
N GLY A 148 -11.65 -15.70 -4.99
CA GLY A 148 -11.44 -15.34 -3.59
C GLY A 148 -11.08 -16.52 -2.72
N GLU A 149 -11.66 -17.69 -2.93
CA GLU A 149 -11.37 -18.91 -2.19
C GLU A 149 -10.00 -19.49 -2.54
N LEU A 150 -9.69 -19.60 -3.83
CA LEU A 150 -8.43 -20.20 -4.30
C LEU A 150 -7.21 -19.31 -4.05
N TYR A 151 -7.38 -17.99 -4.08
CA TYR A 151 -6.28 -17.03 -4.01
C TYR A 151 -6.37 -16.09 -2.80
N GLN A 152 -7.01 -16.52 -1.69
CA GLN A 152 -7.23 -15.71 -0.48
C GLN A 152 -5.98 -14.96 -0.02
N ALA A 153 -4.84 -15.66 0.09
CA ALA A 153 -3.58 -15.08 0.55
C ALA A 153 -3.01 -13.98 -0.37
N ARG A 154 -3.57 -13.80 -1.57
CA ARG A 154 -3.19 -12.72 -2.50
C ARG A 154 -4.19 -11.57 -2.52
N LEU A 155 -5.42 -11.80 -2.03
CA LEU A 155 -6.57 -10.93 -2.23
C LEU A 155 -7.20 -10.43 -0.92
N ASP A 156 -6.73 -10.94 0.23
CA ASP A 156 -7.23 -10.57 1.56
C ASP A 156 -6.08 -10.45 2.56
N LEU A 157 -5.80 -9.23 3.01
CA LEU A 157 -4.72 -8.98 3.98
C LEU A 157 -4.97 -9.67 5.32
N ARG A 158 -6.22 -9.90 5.73
CA ARG A 158 -6.55 -10.62 6.97
C ARG A 158 -6.06 -12.07 6.93
N VAL A 159 -5.98 -12.65 5.74
CA VAL A 159 -5.44 -14.00 5.50
C VAL A 159 -3.94 -13.94 5.32
N ALA A 160 -3.46 -13.08 4.43
CA ALA A 160 -2.03 -12.95 4.10
C ALA A 160 -1.15 -12.66 5.34
N LEU A 161 -1.65 -11.83 6.27
CA LEU A 161 -0.89 -11.40 7.45
C LEU A 161 -0.81 -12.46 8.57
N LYS A 162 -1.53 -13.58 8.48
CA LYS A 162 -1.38 -14.70 9.42
C LYS A 162 -0.01 -15.35 9.33
N ASP A 163 0.58 -15.37 8.11
CA ASP A 163 1.86 -16.00 7.81
C ASP A 163 2.98 -14.97 7.61
N ARG A 164 2.81 -13.74 8.12
CA ARG A 164 3.82 -12.69 8.01
C ARG A 164 5.08 -13.01 8.84
N LEU A 165 6.19 -12.47 8.41
CA LEU A 165 7.43 -12.57 9.17
C LEU A 165 7.35 -11.78 10.49
N PRO A 166 7.89 -12.30 11.61
CA PRO A 166 7.81 -11.62 12.91
C PRO A 166 8.50 -10.25 12.96
N SER A 167 9.48 -10.00 12.09
CA SER A 167 10.20 -8.73 12.00
C SER A 167 9.53 -7.72 11.06
N THR A 168 8.24 -7.88 10.76
CA THR A 168 7.48 -6.97 9.90
C THR A 168 6.40 -6.26 10.68
N SER A 169 6.13 -5.02 10.33
CA SER A 169 5.03 -4.23 10.87
C SER A 169 4.43 -3.33 9.79
N PHE A 170 3.30 -2.70 10.09
CA PHE A 170 2.71 -1.73 9.17
C PHE A 170 2.01 -0.57 9.90
N THR A 171 1.86 0.54 9.20
CA THR A 171 0.96 1.63 9.57
C THR A 171 -0.07 1.83 8.47
N LEU A 172 -1.34 1.73 8.82
CA LEU A 172 -2.48 2.00 7.93
C LEU A 172 -3.12 3.33 8.31
N PHE A 173 -2.97 4.32 7.45
CA PHE A 173 -3.67 5.60 7.53
C PHE A 173 -4.97 5.54 6.74
N ALA A 174 -6.06 5.95 7.37
CA ALA A 174 -7.37 6.08 6.75
C ALA A 174 -7.91 7.50 6.86
N ASN A 175 -8.32 8.07 5.74
CA ASN A 175 -9.00 9.36 5.74
C ASN A 175 -10.47 9.20 6.12
N ARG A 176 -10.90 9.76 7.24
CA ARG A 176 -12.32 9.75 7.67
C ARG A 176 -13.25 10.46 6.66
N ALA A 177 -12.70 11.38 5.87
CA ALA A 177 -13.43 12.07 4.80
C ALA A 177 -13.60 11.21 3.52
N ASP A 178 -12.93 10.04 3.40
CA ASP A 178 -13.12 9.12 2.28
C ASP A 178 -14.44 8.36 2.41
N GLN A 179 -15.51 8.97 1.90
CA GLN A 179 -16.87 8.43 1.96
C GLN A 179 -17.21 7.51 0.77
N SER A 180 -16.26 7.18 -0.09
CA SER A 180 -16.52 6.28 -1.20
C SER A 180 -16.91 4.88 -0.69
N SER A 181 -17.99 4.32 -1.24
CA SER A 181 -18.49 2.99 -0.82
C SER A 181 -17.46 1.85 -1.02
N PHE A 182 -16.46 2.09 -1.85
CA PHE A 182 -15.39 1.15 -2.17
C PHE A 182 -14.01 1.65 -1.74
N GLY A 183 -13.96 2.79 -1.06
CA GLY A 183 -12.73 3.41 -0.58
C GLY A 183 -12.28 2.84 0.75
N THR A 184 -11.68 3.69 1.57
CA THR A 184 -11.03 3.30 2.81
C THR A 184 -12.00 2.86 3.90
N LEU A 185 -13.15 3.52 4.04
CA LEU A 185 -14.07 3.26 5.16
C LEU A 185 -14.53 1.81 5.29
N PRO A 186 -14.89 1.09 4.19
CA PRO A 186 -15.24 -0.33 4.34
C PRO A 186 -14.04 -1.24 4.59
N HIS A 187 -12.80 -0.80 4.32
CA HIS A 187 -11.59 -1.63 4.40
C HIS A 187 -10.84 -1.47 5.71
N PHE A 188 -10.78 -0.26 6.26
CA PHE A 188 -10.06 0.02 7.48
C PHE A 188 -10.60 -0.76 8.68
N PRO A 189 -11.92 -0.70 9.01
CA PRO A 189 -12.47 -1.46 10.13
C PRO A 189 -12.24 -2.96 9.97
N LEU A 190 -12.44 -3.50 8.76
CA LEU A 190 -12.26 -4.93 8.51
C LEU A 190 -10.86 -5.44 8.89
N LEU A 191 -9.83 -4.65 8.63
CA LEU A 191 -8.48 -5.05 8.98
C LEU A 191 -8.19 -4.77 10.46
N ALA A 192 -8.60 -3.62 11.01
CA ALA A 192 -8.39 -3.26 12.41
C ALA A 192 -9.04 -4.29 13.36
N GLU A 193 -10.30 -4.67 13.11
CA GLU A 193 -11.01 -5.68 13.86
C GLU A 193 -10.33 -7.06 13.81
N ALA A 194 -9.75 -7.44 12.66
CA ALA A 194 -8.99 -8.68 12.53
C ALA A 194 -7.72 -8.69 13.41
N PHE A 195 -7.25 -7.53 13.85
CA PHE A 195 -6.14 -7.35 14.78
C PHE A 195 -6.59 -7.06 16.23
N GLY A 196 -7.88 -7.24 16.52
CA GLY A 196 -8.44 -7.06 17.87
C GLY A 196 -8.58 -5.62 18.33
N LEU A 197 -8.61 -4.66 17.37
CA LEU A 197 -8.79 -3.23 17.63
C LEU A 197 -10.23 -2.81 17.35
N ASP A 198 -10.65 -1.67 17.93
CA ASP A 198 -11.88 -1.03 17.49
C ASP A 198 -11.72 -0.56 16.05
N GLY A 199 -12.57 -1.10 15.17
CA GLY A 199 -12.44 -0.89 13.73
C GLY A 199 -12.61 0.55 13.27
N HIS A 200 -13.21 1.43 14.08
CA HIS A 200 -13.46 2.83 13.72
C HIS A 200 -12.41 3.79 14.26
N ASP A 201 -11.94 3.56 15.48
CA ASP A 201 -10.98 4.44 16.14
C ASP A 201 -9.53 4.05 15.84
N GLY A 202 -9.31 2.79 15.46
CA GLY A 202 -7.98 2.25 15.21
C GLY A 202 -7.23 1.94 16.50
N GLY A 203 -5.91 2.08 16.48
CA GLY A 203 -5.07 1.77 17.64
C GLY A 203 -3.70 1.22 17.23
N ARG A 204 -2.99 0.66 18.21
CA ARG A 204 -1.71 -0.02 18.01
C ARG A 204 -1.78 -1.44 18.56
N THR A 205 -1.23 -2.37 17.80
CA THR A 205 -1.08 -3.75 18.24
C THR A 205 0.20 -3.93 19.06
N THR A 206 0.26 -4.99 19.85
CA THR A 206 1.48 -5.39 20.58
C THR A 206 2.63 -5.78 19.64
N SER A 207 2.34 -6.12 18.39
CA SER A 207 3.31 -6.44 17.35
C SER A 207 3.83 -5.21 16.60
N GLY A 208 3.41 -4.00 17.01
CA GLY A 208 3.91 -2.74 16.45
C GLY A 208 3.16 -2.22 15.22
N ASP A 209 2.05 -2.86 14.84
CA ASP A 209 1.21 -2.31 13.79
C ASP A 209 0.40 -1.13 14.31
N ALA A 210 0.17 -0.13 13.46
CA ALA A 210 -0.64 1.04 13.79
C ALA A 210 -1.78 1.23 12.79
N PHE A 211 -2.96 1.54 13.32
CA PHE A 211 -4.16 1.88 12.57
C PHE A 211 -4.54 3.31 12.94
N VAL A 212 -4.47 4.22 11.97
CA VAL A 212 -4.62 5.66 12.22
C VAL A 212 -5.75 6.21 11.36
N ALA A 213 -6.90 6.49 11.98
CA ALA A 213 -8.02 7.18 11.34
C ALA A 213 -7.87 8.69 11.57
N CYS A 214 -7.66 9.45 10.51
CA CYS A 214 -7.46 10.90 10.54
C CYS A 214 -8.18 11.59 9.37
N GLU A 215 -8.14 12.89 9.31
CA GLU A 215 -8.71 13.64 8.19
C GLU A 215 -7.61 14.42 7.46
N TRP A 216 -7.68 14.44 6.14
CA TRP A 216 -6.84 15.27 5.29
C TRP A 216 -7.61 15.74 4.05
N GLY A 217 -7.10 16.77 3.40
CA GLY A 217 -7.74 17.41 2.25
C GLY A 217 -8.52 18.65 2.65
N ASP A 218 -9.03 19.34 1.65
CA ASP A 218 -9.77 20.61 1.78
C ASP A 218 -11.30 20.43 1.84
N GLY A 219 -11.77 19.18 1.94
CA GLY A 219 -13.20 18.85 1.92
C GLY A 219 -13.87 18.93 0.53
N THR A 220 -13.14 19.32 -0.51
CA THR A 220 -13.68 19.45 -1.88
C THR A 220 -13.55 18.19 -2.72
N SER A 221 -12.73 17.22 -2.29
CA SER A 221 -12.55 15.92 -2.94
C SER A 221 -13.29 14.81 -2.20
N SER A 222 -13.35 13.63 -2.83
CA SER A 222 -13.96 12.42 -2.21
C SER A 222 -13.23 11.93 -0.95
N GLY A 223 -12.18 12.60 -0.49
CA GLY A 223 -11.34 12.16 0.62
C GLY A 223 -10.39 11.01 0.30
N HIS A 224 -10.52 10.39 -0.87
CA HIS A 224 -9.65 9.28 -1.27
C HIS A 224 -8.26 9.75 -1.71
N ALA A 225 -8.17 10.91 -2.34
CA ALA A 225 -6.91 11.45 -2.87
C ALA A 225 -5.90 11.75 -1.75
N LEU A 226 -4.61 11.62 -2.07
CA LEU A 226 -3.55 12.07 -1.20
C LEU A 226 -3.42 13.60 -1.24
N PRO A 227 -3.08 14.24 -0.12
CA PRO A 227 -2.73 15.63 -0.11
C PRO A 227 -1.36 15.81 -0.78
N GLY A 228 -1.28 16.23 -2.04
CA GLY A 228 -0.05 16.62 -2.75
C GLY A 228 1.21 15.75 -2.61
N THR A 229 1.51 15.22 -1.41
CA THR A 229 2.66 14.37 -1.11
C THR A 229 2.37 13.30 -0.07
N ILE A 230 3.07 12.17 -0.18
CA ILE A 230 3.06 11.03 0.75
C ILE A 230 4.06 11.18 1.92
N LEU A 231 5.01 12.12 1.80
CA LEU A 231 6.15 12.22 2.71
C LEU A 231 5.78 12.42 4.18
N PRO A 232 4.82 13.27 4.55
CA PRO A 232 4.44 13.45 5.95
C PRO A 232 3.92 12.17 6.61
N PHE A 233 3.23 11.29 5.86
CA PHE A 233 2.79 9.99 6.37
C PHE A 233 3.96 9.05 6.63
N ILE A 234 4.98 9.07 5.75
CA ILE A 234 6.19 8.29 5.93
C ILE A 234 6.95 8.77 7.16
N GLU A 235 7.15 10.08 7.29
CA GLU A 235 7.85 10.70 8.41
C GLU A 235 7.15 10.37 9.73
N LEU A 236 5.83 10.55 9.80
CA LEU A 236 5.06 10.20 11.00
C LEU A 236 5.16 8.71 11.35
N ALA A 237 4.99 7.82 10.37
CA ALA A 237 5.04 6.38 10.59
C ALA A 237 6.42 5.92 11.09
N LEU A 238 7.49 6.62 10.70
CA LEU A 238 8.87 6.35 11.12
C LEU A 238 9.28 7.08 12.42
N GLY A 239 8.36 7.85 13.02
CA GLY A 239 8.67 8.68 14.19
C GLY A 239 9.60 9.85 13.88
N GLU A 240 9.70 10.25 12.61
CA GLU A 240 10.45 11.43 12.18
C GLU A 240 9.57 12.69 12.32
N GLU A 241 10.18 13.84 12.57
CA GLU A 241 9.46 15.11 12.53
C GLU A 241 8.99 15.41 11.09
N PRO A 242 7.66 15.58 10.85
CA PRO A 242 7.16 15.96 9.53
C PRO A 242 7.72 17.31 9.10
N ARG A 243 8.38 17.32 7.94
CA ARG A 243 8.99 18.54 7.39
C ARG A 243 8.00 19.31 6.52
N MET A 244 8.12 20.64 6.50
CA MET A 244 7.44 21.43 5.46
C MET A 244 8.06 21.13 4.10
N HIS A 245 7.32 20.42 3.26
CA HIS A 245 7.73 20.17 1.89
C HIS A 245 7.30 21.33 1.00
N ILE A 246 8.23 22.21 0.67
CA ILE A 246 8.03 23.38 -0.22
C ILE A 246 7.45 22.88 -1.55
N ASN A 247 6.33 23.44 -1.98
CA ASN A 247 5.51 23.12 -3.15
C ASN A 247 4.43 22.01 -2.98
N HIS A 248 4.02 21.70 -1.76
CA HIS A 248 2.86 20.85 -1.53
C HIS A 248 1.87 21.59 -0.63
N ASP A 249 0.59 21.62 -1.01
CA ASP A 249 -0.50 22.27 -0.26
C ASP A 249 -0.87 21.57 1.06
N VAL A 250 0.07 20.80 1.61
CA VAL A 250 -0.12 20.08 2.87
C VAL A 250 0.56 20.84 3.97
N ASP A 251 -0.25 21.36 4.87
CA ASP A 251 0.23 21.83 6.15
C ASP A 251 0.53 20.60 7.04
N PRO A 252 1.80 20.27 7.34
CA PRO A 252 2.11 19.10 8.17
C PRO A 252 1.65 19.24 9.61
N ARG A 253 1.14 20.42 10.04
CA ARG A 253 0.66 20.65 11.40
C ARG A 253 -0.51 19.76 11.77
N TRP A 254 -1.41 19.45 10.83
CA TRP A 254 -2.52 18.53 11.09
C TRP A 254 -2.04 17.08 11.39
N LEU A 255 -0.90 16.65 10.83
CA LEU A 255 -0.30 15.35 11.17
C LEU A 255 0.28 15.32 12.59
N ARG A 256 0.73 16.48 13.11
CA ARG A 256 1.21 16.59 14.49
C ARG A 256 0.08 16.45 15.51
N GLU A 257 -1.13 16.80 15.12
CA GLU A 257 -2.35 16.61 15.94
C GLU A 257 -2.83 15.15 15.91
N VAL A 258 -2.38 14.38 14.92
CA VAL A 258 -2.62 12.94 14.82
C VAL A 258 -1.52 12.20 15.60
N ALA A 259 -1.71 12.06 16.90
CA ALA A 259 -0.85 11.17 17.67
C ALA A 259 -0.99 9.74 17.14
N LEU A 260 0.15 9.08 16.83
CA LEU A 260 0.09 7.63 16.69
C LEU A 260 -0.44 7.07 18.00
N PRO A 261 -1.44 6.16 17.95
CA PRO A 261 -1.97 5.55 19.16
C PRO A 261 -0.82 4.87 19.92
N VAL A 262 -0.76 5.13 21.22
CA VAL A 262 0.28 4.62 22.13
C VAL A 262 0.08 3.13 22.37
#